data_72081b2fc3de737456d78206a891a05b
#
_entry.id   72081b2fc3de737456d78206a891a05b
#
_cell.length_a   1.000
_cell.length_b   1.000
_cell.length_c   1.000
_cell.angle_alpha   90.00
_cell.angle_beta   90.00
_cell.angle_gamma   90.00
#
_symmetry.space_group_name_H-M   'P 1'
#
loop_
_entity.id
_entity.type
_entity.pdbx_description
1 polymer ?
#
loop_
_entity_poly.entity_id
_entity_poly.type
_entity_poly.pdbx_seq_one_letter_code
_entity_poly.pdbx_strand_id
1 'polypeptide(L)'
;MEIPSQHSQHRRAEELPLVTDSARVERVEPLDEDRTERVVERAAELLDVHGREEWAERVASEDADWDELKSAIEGEERGHENLLTELTSLRDRYQRPFSSLMSVAIDFEEEFDFVPGQYATMRYEHTPRPYSIASSPNADGIELCVRRVPHGRLTSKLFEDLSEGDRVTVRGPNGDFVLEEPSGRDMAFLATGTGVAPLRSMIKYTFEEGRDEYEGERRDVWLFLGASWKDDLAYREEFEELDDEHENFHFVPTCSREEYLTDWEGETDYVQQTLVKYLVERAEENLSDDLAEYTTEPAYDIDARIDPDGLEVYACGVNAMVSMLAGAARDLGVPEDHVQYEGYG
;
A
#
# COMPACT_ATOMS: atom_id res chain seq x y z
N MET A 1 -24.72 -27.30 -4.71
CA MET A 1 -25.77 -26.39 -4.17
C MET A 1 -25.58 -25.11 -4.94
N GLU A 2 -26.45 -24.75 -5.84
CA GLU A 2 -26.31 -23.49 -6.58
C GLU A 2 -26.33 -22.33 -5.54
N ILE A 3 -25.23 -21.62 -5.40
CA ILE A 3 -25.19 -20.35 -4.66
C ILE A 3 -26.14 -19.43 -5.42
N PRO A 4 -27.15 -18.85 -4.76
CA PRO A 4 -28.10 -17.98 -5.45
C PRO A 4 -27.32 -16.82 -6.06
N SER A 5 -27.38 -16.66 -7.37
CA SER A 5 -26.85 -15.54 -8.15
C SER A 5 -27.54 -14.18 -7.80
N GLN A 6 -28.13 -14.08 -6.62
CA GLN A 6 -28.97 -12.94 -6.22
C GLN A 6 -28.22 -11.78 -5.60
N HIS A 7 -26.91 -11.92 -5.25
CA HIS A 7 -26.17 -10.87 -4.54
C HIS A 7 -24.71 -10.80 -4.99
N SER A 8 -24.43 -10.56 -6.29
CA SER A 8 -23.08 -10.19 -6.66
C SER A 8 -22.68 -8.89 -5.95
N GLN A 9 -21.40 -8.76 -5.55
CA GLN A 9 -20.91 -7.56 -4.91
C GLN A 9 -21.10 -6.32 -5.81
N HIS A 10 -20.90 -6.44 -7.12
CA HIS A 10 -21.20 -5.38 -8.08
C HIS A 10 -22.67 -4.95 -8.03
N ARG A 11 -23.59 -5.89 -8.05
CA ARG A 11 -25.02 -5.58 -7.96
C ARG A 11 -25.39 -4.95 -6.62
N ARG A 12 -24.81 -5.47 -5.53
CA ARG A 12 -25.00 -4.87 -4.20
C ARG A 12 -24.47 -3.44 -4.16
N ALA A 13 -23.29 -3.16 -4.74
CA ALA A 13 -22.73 -1.82 -4.84
C ALA A 13 -23.65 -0.84 -5.60
N GLU A 14 -24.29 -1.28 -6.70
CA GLU A 14 -25.23 -0.47 -7.46
C GLU A 14 -26.54 -0.20 -6.71
N GLU A 15 -27.00 -1.14 -5.88
CA GLU A 15 -28.27 -1.06 -5.14
C GLU A 15 -28.15 -0.28 -3.82
N LEU A 16 -26.94 -0.09 -3.26
CA LEU A 16 -26.73 0.63 -2.01
C LEU A 16 -27.10 2.11 -2.15
N PRO A 17 -27.86 2.67 -1.17
CA PRO A 17 -28.22 4.07 -1.22
C PRO A 17 -27.00 4.97 -0.94
N LEU A 18 -26.86 6.03 -1.73
CA LEU A 18 -25.87 7.07 -1.44
C LEU A 18 -26.31 7.87 -0.22
N VAL A 19 -25.64 7.69 0.89
CA VAL A 19 -25.90 8.37 2.15
C VAL A 19 -25.01 9.62 2.28
N THR A 20 -25.48 10.65 2.97
CA THR A 20 -24.65 11.78 3.44
C THR A 20 -24.94 11.99 4.90
N ASP A 21 -23.99 11.71 5.75
CA ASP A 21 -24.17 11.77 7.20
C ASP A 21 -23.08 12.58 7.91
N SER A 22 -23.42 13.07 9.11
CA SER A 22 -22.50 13.70 10.04
C SER A 22 -22.01 12.66 11.04
N ALA A 23 -20.86 12.09 10.74
CA ALA A 23 -20.26 11.03 11.52
C ALA A 23 -19.25 11.55 12.55
N ARG A 24 -18.87 10.70 13.49
CA ARG A 24 -17.92 11.02 14.56
C ARG A 24 -16.61 10.29 14.31
N VAL A 25 -15.51 10.99 14.49
CA VAL A 25 -14.17 10.37 14.51
C VAL A 25 -14.05 9.60 15.83
N GLU A 26 -13.91 8.28 15.71
CA GLU A 26 -13.74 7.38 16.84
C GLU A 26 -12.26 7.29 17.26
N ARG A 27 -11.36 7.22 16.27
CA ARG A 27 -9.93 7.03 16.50
C ARG A 27 -9.09 7.64 15.37
N VAL A 28 -7.94 8.19 15.72
CA VAL A 28 -6.91 8.64 14.79
C VAL A 28 -5.59 8.07 15.26
N GLU A 29 -4.94 7.27 14.42
CA GLU A 29 -3.66 6.63 14.76
C GLU A 29 -2.65 6.78 13.62
N PRO A 30 -1.36 7.03 13.91
CA PRO A 30 -0.32 6.98 12.91
C PRO A 30 -0.16 5.54 12.39
N LEU A 31 0.04 5.41 11.08
CA LEU A 31 0.37 4.14 10.41
C LEU A 31 1.83 4.10 9.95
N ASP A 32 2.57 5.17 10.20
CA ASP A 32 4.02 5.28 9.97
C ASP A 32 4.77 5.48 11.29
N GLU A 33 6.09 5.25 11.27
CA GLU A 33 6.97 5.45 12.41
C GLU A 33 7.90 6.63 12.18
N ASP A 34 8.29 7.33 13.26
CA ASP A 34 9.30 8.38 13.17
C ASP A 34 10.70 7.76 12.97
N ARG A 35 11.32 8.07 11.85
CA ARG A 35 12.66 7.60 11.47
C ARG A 35 13.69 8.74 11.42
N THR A 36 13.32 9.95 11.86
CA THR A 36 14.17 11.15 11.73
C THR A 36 15.55 10.94 12.36
N GLU A 37 15.61 10.47 13.61
CA GLU A 37 16.86 10.21 14.31
C GLU A 37 17.72 9.18 13.55
N ARG A 38 17.13 8.09 13.09
CA ARG A 38 17.81 7.01 12.37
C ARG A 38 18.36 7.45 11.02
N VAL A 39 17.63 8.33 10.31
CA VAL A 39 18.10 8.95 9.05
C VAL A 39 19.31 9.82 9.31
N VAL A 40 19.31 10.63 10.37
CA VAL A 40 20.41 11.51 10.78
C VAL A 40 21.64 10.68 11.13
N GLU A 41 21.48 9.65 11.96
CA GLU A 41 22.57 8.73 12.33
C GLU A 41 23.20 8.08 11.11
N ARG A 42 22.38 7.49 10.23
CA ARG A 42 22.85 6.81 9.02
C ARG A 42 23.58 7.75 8.06
N ALA A 43 23.07 8.96 7.87
CA ALA A 43 23.70 9.95 7.01
C ALA A 43 25.05 10.44 7.58
N ALA A 44 25.15 10.63 8.90
CA ALA A 44 26.39 11.00 9.56
C ALA A 44 27.44 9.89 9.44
N GLU A 45 27.08 8.63 9.69
CA GLU A 45 27.96 7.47 9.48
C GLU A 45 28.47 7.36 8.04
N LEU A 46 27.57 7.52 7.07
CA LEU A 46 27.92 7.45 5.65
C LEU A 46 28.93 8.54 5.27
N LEU A 47 28.73 9.77 5.76
CA LEU A 47 29.64 10.90 5.53
C LEU A 47 31.02 10.68 6.17
N ASP A 48 31.04 10.16 7.39
CA ASP A 48 32.28 9.86 8.10
C ASP A 48 33.12 8.80 7.36
N VAL A 49 32.49 7.70 6.94
CA VAL A 49 33.14 6.64 6.16
C VAL A 49 33.76 7.17 4.85
N HIS A 50 33.16 8.22 4.27
CA HIS A 50 33.67 8.88 3.07
C HIS A 50 34.63 10.05 3.35
N GLY A 51 35.13 10.19 4.61
CA GLY A 51 36.09 11.21 5.03
C GLY A 51 35.55 12.63 5.04
N ARG A 52 34.25 12.78 5.32
CA ARG A 52 33.52 14.06 5.35
C ARG A 52 33.09 14.42 6.77
N GLU A 53 34.02 14.32 7.70
CA GLU A 53 33.80 14.50 9.15
C GLU A 53 33.05 15.80 9.49
N GLU A 54 33.40 16.93 8.85
CA GLU A 54 32.71 18.20 9.08
C GLU A 54 31.21 18.16 8.71
N TRP A 55 30.87 17.52 7.60
CA TRP A 55 29.49 17.34 7.23
C TRP A 55 28.75 16.31 8.12
N ALA A 56 29.43 15.24 8.52
CA ALA A 56 28.92 14.27 9.48
C ALA A 56 28.52 14.91 10.82
N GLU A 57 29.38 15.76 11.36
CA GLU A 57 29.11 16.53 12.60
C GLU A 57 27.94 17.50 12.43
N ARG A 58 27.84 18.19 11.30
CA ARG A 58 26.71 19.10 11.00
C ARG A 58 25.39 18.36 10.87
N VAL A 59 25.37 17.20 10.20
CA VAL A 59 24.17 16.35 10.07
C VAL A 59 23.78 15.81 11.44
N ALA A 60 24.71 15.28 12.22
CA ALA A 60 24.45 14.72 13.55
C ALA A 60 23.92 15.76 14.56
N SER A 61 24.30 17.04 14.40
CA SER A 61 23.76 18.15 15.20
C SER A 61 22.49 18.80 14.64
N GLU A 62 21.92 18.26 13.59
CA GLU A 62 20.77 18.80 12.85
C GLU A 62 20.98 20.23 12.29
N ASP A 63 22.22 20.67 12.20
CA ASP A 63 22.64 22.01 11.68
C ASP A 63 22.91 21.97 10.16
N ALA A 64 22.74 20.81 9.50
CA ALA A 64 23.05 20.65 8.10
C ALA A 64 21.90 21.13 7.20
N ASP A 65 22.21 22.01 6.25
CA ASP A 65 21.36 22.21 5.08
C ASP A 65 21.59 21.06 4.09
N TRP A 66 20.61 20.19 3.94
CA TRP A 66 20.67 19.02 3.07
C TRP A 66 20.83 19.38 1.58
N ASP A 67 20.35 20.55 1.15
CA ASP A 67 20.50 21.00 -0.23
C ASP A 67 21.91 21.56 -0.46
N GLU A 68 22.50 22.22 0.55
CA GLU A 68 23.90 22.63 0.54
C GLU A 68 24.83 21.42 0.51
N LEU A 69 24.58 20.42 1.35
CA LEU A 69 25.33 19.16 1.40
C LEU A 69 25.32 18.46 0.04
N LYS A 70 24.13 18.28 -0.55
CA LYS A 70 23.98 17.66 -1.88
C LYS A 70 24.78 18.41 -2.93
N SER A 71 24.65 19.73 -2.98
CA SER A 71 25.35 20.58 -3.95
C SER A 71 26.88 20.54 -3.79
N ALA A 72 27.36 20.43 -2.55
CA ALA A 72 28.80 20.30 -2.27
C ALA A 72 29.36 18.99 -2.83
N ILE A 73 28.61 17.87 -2.71
CA ILE A 73 29.03 16.57 -3.22
C ILE A 73 28.92 16.49 -4.75
N GLU A 74 27.86 17.04 -5.35
CA GLU A 74 27.67 17.12 -6.81
C GLU A 74 28.79 17.92 -7.51
N GLY A 75 29.36 18.90 -6.82
CA GLY A 75 30.43 19.78 -7.33
C GLY A 75 31.83 19.12 -7.38
N GLU A 76 31.99 17.92 -6.84
CA GLU A 76 33.29 17.21 -6.81
C GLU A 76 33.50 16.31 -8.04
N GLU A 77 34.77 16.24 -8.49
CA GLU A 77 35.14 15.43 -9.66
C GLU A 77 35.08 13.92 -9.37
N ARG A 78 34.14 13.21 -10.01
CA ARG A 78 34.00 11.74 -10.22
C ARG A 78 34.29 10.80 -9.03
N GLY A 79 33.35 9.90 -8.79
CA GLY A 79 33.48 8.73 -7.92
C GLY A 79 32.54 8.72 -6.72
N HIS A 80 31.56 9.63 -6.66
CA HIS A 80 30.63 9.76 -5.54
C HIS A 80 29.16 9.47 -5.91
N GLU A 81 28.91 8.78 -7.06
CA GLU A 81 27.55 8.52 -7.53
C GLU A 81 26.74 7.72 -6.50
N ASN A 82 27.32 6.68 -5.91
CA ASN A 82 26.67 5.87 -4.88
C ASN A 82 26.37 6.68 -3.61
N LEU A 83 27.37 7.44 -3.12
CA LEU A 83 27.20 8.33 -1.97
C LEU A 83 26.09 9.34 -2.20
N LEU A 84 26.05 9.95 -3.38
CA LEU A 84 25.02 10.94 -3.74
C LEU A 84 23.63 10.30 -3.81
N THR A 85 23.53 9.10 -4.34
CA THR A 85 22.26 8.34 -4.42
C THR A 85 21.74 8.04 -3.02
N GLU A 86 22.58 7.49 -2.13
CA GLU A 86 22.21 7.16 -0.77
C GLU A 86 21.83 8.39 0.03
N LEU A 87 22.65 9.46 0.01
CA LEU A 87 22.34 10.72 0.69
C LEU A 87 21.08 11.40 0.13
N THR A 88 20.80 11.28 -1.17
CA THR A 88 19.56 11.81 -1.74
C THR A 88 18.35 11.04 -1.21
N SER A 89 18.45 9.71 -1.11
CA SER A 89 17.38 8.88 -0.52
C SER A 89 17.14 9.23 0.96
N LEU A 90 18.20 9.36 1.75
CA LEU A 90 18.13 9.75 3.17
C LEU A 90 17.54 11.16 3.34
N ARG A 91 17.97 12.12 2.52
CA ARG A 91 17.39 13.47 2.51
C ARG A 91 15.90 13.46 2.20
N ASP A 92 15.49 12.74 1.17
CA ASP A 92 14.07 12.64 0.79
C ASP A 92 13.24 12.05 1.94
N ARG A 93 13.82 11.10 2.69
CA ARG A 93 13.20 10.54 3.89
C ARG A 93 13.16 11.54 5.04
N TYR A 94 14.26 12.27 5.30
CA TYR A 94 14.35 13.30 6.34
C TYR A 94 13.33 14.43 6.13
N GLN A 95 13.14 14.86 4.89
CA GLN A 95 12.21 15.95 4.56
C GLN A 95 10.74 15.54 4.67
N ARG A 96 10.44 14.26 4.84
CA ARG A 96 9.07 13.78 5.04
C ARG A 96 8.67 14.00 6.49
N PRO A 97 7.60 14.77 6.76
CA PRO A 97 7.16 14.99 8.14
C PRO A 97 6.60 13.69 8.75
N PHE A 98 6.86 13.45 10.01
CA PHE A 98 6.13 12.50 10.83
C PHE A 98 4.96 13.24 11.53
N SER A 99 3.75 12.71 11.62
CA SER A 99 3.25 11.54 10.91
C SER A 99 2.88 11.94 9.47
N SER A 100 3.10 11.04 8.52
CA SER A 100 2.73 11.25 7.11
C SER A 100 1.67 10.27 6.62
N LEU A 101 1.31 9.29 7.44
CA LEU A 101 0.33 8.27 7.16
C LEU A 101 -0.48 8.00 8.42
N MET A 102 -1.82 7.99 8.32
CA MET A 102 -2.69 7.72 9.47
C MET A 102 -3.93 6.92 9.08
N SER A 103 -4.43 6.19 10.06
CA SER A 103 -5.77 5.60 10.08
C SER A 103 -6.75 6.56 10.73
N VAL A 104 -7.94 6.68 10.16
CA VAL A 104 -9.06 7.43 10.71
C VAL A 104 -10.27 6.53 10.78
N ALA A 105 -10.64 6.08 11.98
CA ALA A 105 -11.87 5.33 12.23
C ALA A 105 -13.04 6.31 12.47
N ILE A 106 -14.16 6.03 11.83
CA ILE A 106 -15.35 6.88 11.80
C ILE A 106 -16.58 6.05 12.15
N ASP A 107 -17.31 6.50 13.17
CA ASP A 107 -18.56 5.91 13.65
C ASP A 107 -19.77 6.72 13.17
N PHE A 108 -20.89 6.04 12.94
CA PHE A 108 -22.15 6.58 12.44
C PHE A 108 -23.27 6.35 13.45
N GLU A 109 -24.25 7.25 13.48
CA GLU A 109 -25.46 7.07 14.29
C GLU A 109 -26.41 6.01 13.71
N GLU A 110 -26.38 5.83 12.39
CA GLU A 110 -27.09 4.79 11.64
C GLU A 110 -26.07 3.91 10.90
N GLU A 111 -26.46 2.70 10.54
CA GLU A 111 -25.60 1.75 9.82
C GLU A 111 -25.14 2.32 8.46
N PHE A 112 -23.84 2.27 8.20
CA PHE A 112 -23.25 2.68 6.92
C PHE A 112 -22.84 1.44 6.13
N ASP A 113 -23.76 0.98 5.29
CA ASP A 113 -23.55 -0.17 4.43
C ASP A 113 -22.63 0.16 3.26
N PHE A 114 -21.69 -0.76 2.95
CA PHE A 114 -20.84 -0.71 1.77
C PHE A 114 -20.40 -2.12 1.36
N VAL A 115 -19.78 -2.24 0.20
CA VAL A 115 -19.11 -3.48 -0.22
C VAL A 115 -17.60 -3.28 -0.28
N PRO A 116 -16.79 -4.36 -0.06
CA PRO A 116 -15.34 -4.23 0.02
C PRO A 116 -14.78 -3.67 -1.29
N GLY A 117 -13.90 -2.67 -1.19
CA GLY A 117 -13.30 -1.95 -2.30
C GLY A 117 -13.88 -0.57 -2.58
N GLN A 118 -15.11 -0.28 -2.14
CA GLN A 118 -15.74 1.03 -2.32
C GLN A 118 -15.02 2.13 -1.53
N TYR A 119 -15.29 3.38 -1.92
CA TYR A 119 -14.78 4.59 -1.24
C TYR A 119 -15.91 5.45 -0.68
N ALA A 120 -15.55 6.30 0.27
CA ALA A 120 -16.39 7.36 0.79
C ALA A 120 -15.72 8.73 0.62
N THR A 121 -16.51 9.77 0.42
CA THR A 121 -16.02 11.15 0.41
C THR A 121 -16.11 11.72 1.81
N MET A 122 -14.97 11.88 2.48
CA MET A 122 -14.89 12.58 3.76
C MET A 122 -14.73 14.09 3.55
N ARG A 123 -15.47 14.88 4.29
CA ARG A 123 -15.33 16.33 4.36
C ARG A 123 -15.05 16.74 5.81
N TYR A 124 -13.88 17.30 6.01
CA TYR A 124 -13.51 17.98 7.25
C TYR A 124 -13.50 19.48 6.99
N GLU A 125 -14.15 20.26 7.86
CA GLU A 125 -14.47 21.67 7.64
C GLU A 125 -15.19 21.90 6.28
N HIS A 126 -14.48 22.33 5.23
CA HIS A 126 -15.04 22.74 3.96
C HIS A 126 -14.51 21.98 2.75
N THR A 127 -13.53 21.10 2.94
CA THR A 127 -12.83 20.43 1.83
C THR A 127 -13.17 18.94 1.77
N PRO A 128 -13.96 18.49 0.78
CA PRO A 128 -14.22 17.07 0.58
C PRO A 128 -13.08 16.40 -0.18
N ARG A 129 -12.79 15.12 0.15
CA ARG A 129 -11.91 14.22 -0.60
C ARG A 129 -12.42 12.79 -0.54
N PRO A 130 -12.31 12.04 -1.65
CA PRO A 130 -12.58 10.61 -1.65
C PRO A 130 -11.43 9.86 -0.97
N TYR A 131 -11.79 8.83 -0.21
CA TYR A 131 -10.88 7.87 0.41
C TYR A 131 -11.49 6.48 0.30
N SER A 132 -10.72 5.51 -0.18
CA SER A 132 -11.15 4.12 -0.16
C SER A 132 -11.35 3.65 1.29
N ILE A 133 -12.39 2.85 1.51
CA ILE A 133 -12.71 2.29 2.81
C ILE A 133 -11.74 1.12 3.07
N ALA A 134 -11.03 1.18 4.18
CA ALA A 134 -10.01 0.19 4.55
C ALA A 134 -10.55 -0.89 5.51
N SER A 135 -11.67 -0.63 6.21
CA SER A 135 -12.32 -1.61 7.07
C SER A 135 -13.09 -2.66 6.25
N SER A 136 -13.32 -3.84 6.85
CA SER A 136 -14.29 -4.80 6.33
C SER A 136 -15.71 -4.25 6.46
N PRO A 137 -16.65 -4.60 5.56
CA PRO A 137 -18.09 -4.32 5.76
C PRO A 137 -18.68 -4.89 7.05
N ASN A 138 -18.03 -5.87 7.68
CA ASN A 138 -18.45 -6.49 8.93
C ASN A 138 -17.99 -5.72 10.18
N ALA A 139 -17.16 -4.69 10.01
CA ALA A 139 -16.72 -3.84 11.11
C ALA A 139 -17.77 -2.80 11.51
N ASP A 140 -17.72 -2.36 12.76
CA ASP A 140 -18.51 -1.21 13.21
C ASP A 140 -17.91 0.08 12.59
N GLY A 141 -18.69 0.79 11.77
CA GLY A 141 -18.25 2.00 11.07
C GLY A 141 -17.27 1.77 9.93
N ILE A 142 -16.54 2.82 9.56
CA ILE A 142 -15.53 2.74 8.48
C ILE A 142 -14.16 3.20 8.96
N GLU A 143 -13.13 2.68 8.33
CA GLU A 143 -11.75 3.12 8.51
C GLU A 143 -11.19 3.65 7.19
N LEU A 144 -10.49 4.78 7.24
CA LEU A 144 -9.86 5.42 6.09
C LEU A 144 -8.35 5.49 6.30
N CYS A 145 -7.58 5.14 5.26
CA CYS A 145 -6.13 5.32 5.24
C CYS A 145 -5.78 6.65 4.55
N VAL A 146 -5.18 7.57 5.29
CA VAL A 146 -4.92 8.93 4.84
C VAL A 146 -3.43 9.22 4.80
N ARG A 147 -2.91 9.64 3.62
CA ARG A 147 -1.54 10.12 3.46
C ARG A 147 -1.49 11.64 3.47
N ARG A 148 -0.52 12.21 4.17
CA ARG A 148 -0.23 13.65 4.15
C ARG A 148 0.33 14.04 2.78
N VAL A 149 -0.40 14.91 2.08
CA VAL A 149 0.07 15.48 0.82
C VAL A 149 0.80 16.79 1.12
N PRO A 150 2.05 16.98 0.69
CA PRO A 150 2.77 18.23 0.88
C PRO A 150 1.96 19.42 0.36
N HIS A 151 1.76 20.42 1.19
CA HIS A 151 0.91 21.61 0.90
C HIS A 151 -0.57 21.30 0.59
N GLY A 152 -1.04 20.10 0.91
CA GLY A 152 -2.44 19.69 0.74
C GLY A 152 -3.34 20.39 1.76
N ARG A 153 -4.37 21.13 1.28
CA ARG A 153 -5.25 21.94 2.16
C ARG A 153 -6.00 21.10 3.19
N LEU A 154 -6.50 19.93 2.79
CA LEU A 154 -7.23 19.04 3.69
C LEU A 154 -6.27 18.24 4.55
N THR A 155 -5.29 17.57 3.93
CA THR A 155 -4.42 16.64 4.66
C THR A 155 -3.56 17.35 5.69
N SER A 156 -3.06 18.58 5.44
CA SER A 156 -2.37 19.35 6.48
C SER A 156 -3.25 19.55 7.71
N LYS A 157 -4.51 19.94 7.51
CA LYS A 157 -5.46 20.12 8.62
C LYS A 157 -5.83 18.83 9.34
N LEU A 158 -6.01 17.74 8.58
CA LEU A 158 -6.28 16.44 9.19
C LEU A 158 -5.15 16.00 10.14
N PHE A 159 -3.89 16.17 9.70
CA PHE A 159 -2.74 15.81 10.53
C PHE A 159 -2.42 16.79 11.68
N GLU A 160 -2.89 18.02 11.60
CA GLU A 160 -2.65 19.05 12.61
C GLU A 160 -3.78 19.15 13.64
N ASP A 161 -5.02 19.00 13.20
CA ASP A 161 -6.20 19.38 13.98
C ASP A 161 -7.15 18.21 14.27
N LEU A 162 -7.22 17.16 13.41
CA LEU A 162 -8.22 16.08 13.57
C LEU A 162 -7.94 15.24 14.80
N SER A 163 -8.95 15.06 15.61
CA SER A 163 -8.86 14.32 16.87
C SER A 163 -10.11 13.45 17.11
N GLU A 164 -9.95 12.46 17.99
CA GLU A 164 -11.07 11.67 18.50
C GLU A 164 -12.19 12.58 19.04
N GLY A 165 -13.41 12.27 18.65
CA GLY A 165 -14.60 13.03 19.02
C GLY A 165 -15.00 14.12 18.03
N ASP A 166 -14.14 14.49 17.09
CA ASP A 166 -14.46 15.45 16.05
C ASP A 166 -15.58 14.95 15.13
N ARG A 167 -16.27 15.90 14.49
CA ARG A 167 -17.30 15.58 13.51
C ARG A 167 -16.80 15.80 12.08
N VAL A 168 -17.05 14.82 11.25
CA VAL A 168 -16.79 14.84 9.80
C VAL A 168 -18.11 14.63 9.07
N THR A 169 -18.19 15.08 7.81
CA THR A 169 -19.30 14.67 6.93
C THR A 169 -18.78 13.59 5.99
N VAL A 170 -19.46 12.47 5.96
CA VAL A 170 -19.16 11.35 5.06
C VAL A 170 -20.27 11.22 4.03
N ARG A 171 -19.91 11.02 2.78
CA ARG A 171 -20.83 10.73 1.68
C ARG A 171 -20.36 9.51 0.94
N GLY A 172 -21.20 8.50 0.87
CA GLY A 172 -20.91 7.23 0.22
C GLY A 172 -22.03 6.20 0.44
N PRO A 173 -21.78 4.94 0.13
CA PRO A 173 -20.59 4.45 -0.57
C PRO A 173 -20.59 4.82 -2.05
N ASN A 174 -19.41 4.75 -2.70
CA ASN A 174 -19.23 4.99 -4.13
C ASN A 174 -18.15 4.05 -4.68
N GLY A 175 -18.15 3.85 -6.00
CA GLY A 175 -17.12 3.10 -6.73
C GLY A 175 -17.57 1.73 -7.17
N ASP A 176 -16.99 1.31 -8.30
CA ASP A 176 -17.26 0.02 -8.96
C ASP A 176 -16.07 -0.95 -8.83
N PHE A 177 -15.00 -0.52 -8.17
CA PHE A 177 -13.85 -1.37 -7.82
C PHE A 177 -14.22 -2.20 -6.60
N VAL A 178 -14.77 -3.38 -6.80
CA VAL A 178 -15.29 -4.25 -5.74
C VAL A 178 -14.77 -5.67 -5.90
N LEU A 179 -14.79 -6.42 -4.80
CA LEU A 179 -14.41 -7.83 -4.79
C LEU A 179 -15.37 -8.65 -5.65
N GLU A 180 -14.82 -9.46 -6.56
CA GLU A 180 -15.61 -10.38 -7.40
C GLU A 180 -16.22 -11.53 -6.59
N GLU A 181 -17.17 -12.25 -7.20
CA GLU A 181 -17.71 -13.45 -6.58
C GLU A 181 -16.64 -14.56 -6.50
N PRO A 182 -16.66 -15.40 -5.46
CA PRO A 182 -15.71 -16.49 -5.34
C PRO A 182 -15.66 -17.39 -6.55
N SER A 183 -14.47 -17.70 -7.00
CA SER A 183 -14.18 -18.59 -8.12
C SER A 183 -13.10 -19.60 -7.72
N GLY A 184 -12.80 -20.58 -8.57
CA GLY A 184 -11.66 -21.49 -8.35
C GLY A 184 -10.30 -20.87 -8.68
N ARG A 185 -10.18 -19.53 -8.67
CA ARG A 185 -8.95 -18.80 -8.96
C ARG A 185 -8.30 -18.32 -7.68
N ASP A 186 -6.97 -18.34 -7.64
CA ASP A 186 -6.22 -17.65 -6.61
C ASP A 186 -6.35 -16.14 -6.74
N MET A 187 -6.02 -15.40 -5.70
CA MET A 187 -6.21 -13.95 -5.64
C MET A 187 -4.86 -13.25 -5.47
N ALA A 188 -4.56 -12.25 -6.30
CA ALA A 188 -3.41 -11.37 -6.11
C ALA A 188 -3.86 -9.93 -5.92
N PHE A 189 -3.56 -9.38 -4.76
CA PHE A 189 -3.77 -7.99 -4.40
C PHE A 189 -2.45 -7.22 -4.55
N LEU A 190 -2.43 -6.27 -5.49
CA LEU A 190 -1.24 -5.49 -5.84
C LEU A 190 -1.42 -4.04 -5.42
N ALA A 191 -0.72 -3.63 -4.37
CA ALA A 191 -0.88 -2.32 -3.76
C ALA A 191 0.39 -1.47 -3.79
N THR A 192 0.22 -0.17 -3.89
CA THR A 192 1.27 0.80 -3.59
C THR A 192 0.77 1.89 -2.66
N GLY A 193 1.50 2.10 -1.56
CA GLY A 193 1.15 3.11 -0.57
C GLY A 193 -0.28 2.94 -0.03
N THR A 194 -1.07 4.03 -0.03
CA THR A 194 -2.47 4.00 0.44
C THR A 194 -3.44 3.22 -0.45
N GLY A 195 -3.01 2.75 -1.62
CA GLY A 195 -3.80 1.82 -2.45
C GLY A 195 -4.09 0.49 -1.77
N VAL A 196 -3.41 0.18 -0.69
CA VAL A 196 -3.72 -0.98 0.14
C VAL A 196 -5.08 -0.87 0.85
N ALA A 197 -5.62 0.32 1.04
CA ALA A 197 -6.88 0.53 1.78
C ALA A 197 -8.07 -0.29 1.24
N PRO A 198 -8.48 -0.17 -0.04
CA PRO A 198 -9.58 -0.98 -0.57
C PRO A 198 -9.24 -2.48 -0.59
N LEU A 199 -7.97 -2.82 -0.81
CA LEU A 199 -7.52 -4.22 -0.83
C LEU A 199 -7.54 -4.84 0.57
N ARG A 200 -7.20 -4.08 1.63
CA ARG A 200 -7.37 -4.51 3.03
C ARG A 200 -8.83 -4.84 3.33
N SER A 201 -9.75 -3.98 2.91
CA SER A 201 -11.19 -4.25 3.03
C SER A 201 -11.59 -5.56 2.35
N MET A 202 -11.11 -5.80 1.12
CA MET A 202 -11.35 -7.02 0.36
C MET A 202 -10.76 -8.26 1.04
N ILE A 203 -9.50 -8.20 1.47
CA ILE A 203 -8.78 -9.30 2.14
C ILE A 203 -9.48 -9.69 3.44
N LYS A 204 -9.75 -8.72 4.32
CA LYS A 204 -10.46 -9.00 5.58
C LYS A 204 -11.81 -9.65 5.34
N TYR A 205 -12.61 -9.09 4.44
CA TYR A 205 -13.91 -9.64 4.09
C TYR A 205 -13.81 -11.04 3.48
N THR A 206 -12.74 -11.32 2.72
CA THR A 206 -12.48 -12.66 2.15
C THR A 206 -12.35 -13.70 3.25
N PHE A 207 -11.53 -13.48 4.26
CA PHE A 207 -11.32 -14.43 5.34
C PHE A 207 -12.50 -14.48 6.33
N GLU A 208 -13.10 -13.34 6.65
CA GLU A 208 -14.28 -13.26 7.54
C GLU A 208 -15.48 -14.03 6.99
N GLU A 209 -15.68 -14.03 5.67
CA GLU A 209 -16.82 -14.69 4.99
C GLU A 209 -16.45 -16.06 4.38
N GLY A 210 -15.23 -16.56 4.61
CA GLY A 210 -14.75 -17.83 4.07
C GLY A 210 -14.73 -17.86 2.53
N ARG A 211 -14.42 -16.70 1.90
CA ARG A 211 -14.35 -16.57 0.43
C ARG A 211 -13.00 -17.00 -0.13
N ASP A 212 -12.04 -17.31 0.74
CA ASP A 212 -10.77 -17.98 0.43
C ASP A 212 -10.93 -19.48 0.16
N GLU A 213 -12.18 -20.00 0.18
CA GLU A 213 -12.55 -21.37 -0.19
C GLU A 213 -13.60 -21.37 -1.31
N TYR A 214 -13.40 -22.20 -2.31
CA TYR A 214 -14.35 -22.41 -3.39
C TYR A 214 -14.56 -23.91 -3.67
N GLU A 215 -15.80 -24.39 -3.61
CA GLU A 215 -16.16 -25.82 -3.81
C GLU A 215 -15.38 -26.81 -2.90
N GLY A 216 -14.90 -26.36 -1.75
CA GLY A 216 -14.15 -27.17 -0.78
C GLY A 216 -12.63 -27.17 -1.02
N GLU A 217 -12.14 -26.38 -1.97
CA GLU A 217 -10.73 -26.17 -2.24
C GLU A 217 -10.31 -24.76 -1.76
N ARG A 218 -9.18 -24.67 -1.07
CA ARG A 218 -8.61 -23.38 -0.65
C ARG A 218 -7.98 -22.66 -1.83
N ARG A 219 -8.09 -21.35 -1.83
CA ARG A 219 -7.49 -20.43 -2.78
C ARG A 219 -6.30 -19.75 -2.11
N ASP A 220 -5.19 -19.64 -2.80
CA ASP A 220 -4.08 -18.80 -2.32
C ASP A 220 -4.44 -17.31 -2.51
N VAL A 221 -4.20 -16.54 -1.46
CA VAL A 221 -4.47 -15.10 -1.39
C VAL A 221 -3.15 -14.37 -1.18
N TRP A 222 -2.71 -13.63 -2.18
CA TRP A 222 -1.45 -12.92 -2.18
C TRP A 222 -1.65 -11.42 -1.99
N LEU A 223 -0.85 -10.79 -1.12
CA LEU A 223 -0.76 -9.36 -1.02
C LEU A 223 0.67 -8.89 -1.30
N PHE A 224 0.88 -8.20 -2.42
CA PHE A 224 2.11 -7.48 -2.73
C PHE A 224 1.93 -6.01 -2.39
N LEU A 225 2.64 -5.51 -1.38
CA LEU A 225 2.54 -4.13 -0.92
C LEU A 225 3.84 -3.39 -1.12
N GLY A 226 3.87 -2.44 -2.06
CA GLY A 226 5.02 -1.61 -2.36
C GLY A 226 5.03 -0.28 -1.60
N ALA A 227 6.19 0.04 -1.04
CA ALA A 227 6.47 1.34 -0.43
C ALA A 227 7.90 1.82 -0.75
N SER A 228 8.23 3.07 -0.40
CA SER A 228 9.60 3.54 -0.47
C SER A 228 10.43 3.03 0.69
N TRP A 229 9.84 2.99 1.89
CA TRP A 229 10.48 2.59 3.14
C TRP A 229 9.55 1.71 3.97
N LYS A 230 10.13 0.94 4.89
CA LYS A 230 9.44 0.00 5.77
C LYS A 230 8.33 0.68 6.61
N ASP A 231 8.59 1.88 7.11
CA ASP A 231 7.64 2.66 7.89
C ASP A 231 6.48 3.27 7.05
N ASP A 232 6.54 3.16 5.73
CA ASP A 232 5.46 3.53 4.81
C ASP A 232 4.48 2.39 4.48
N LEU A 233 4.78 1.17 4.94
CA LEU A 233 3.93 0.00 4.75
C LEU A 233 2.72 0.08 5.68
N ALA A 234 1.63 0.66 5.20
CA ALA A 234 0.39 0.76 5.97
C ALA A 234 -0.12 -0.62 6.37
N TYR A 235 -0.53 -0.78 7.64
CA TYR A 235 -1.10 -2.02 8.20
C TYR A 235 -0.14 -3.23 8.16
N ARG A 236 1.17 -3.01 8.09
CA ARG A 236 2.16 -4.07 7.96
C ARG A 236 2.02 -5.15 9.02
N GLU A 237 1.95 -4.76 10.29
CA GLU A 237 1.85 -5.70 11.41
C GLU A 237 0.57 -6.54 11.33
N GLU A 238 -0.56 -5.94 10.95
CA GLU A 238 -1.83 -6.66 10.76
C GLU A 238 -1.73 -7.71 9.63
N PHE A 239 -1.02 -7.39 8.54
CA PHE A 239 -0.84 -8.35 7.45
C PHE A 239 0.19 -9.44 7.78
N GLU A 240 1.21 -9.14 8.58
CA GLU A 240 2.14 -10.13 9.13
C GLU A 240 1.39 -11.10 10.07
N GLU A 241 0.50 -10.59 10.94
CA GLU A 241 -0.36 -11.42 11.80
C GLU A 241 -1.32 -12.30 10.96
N LEU A 242 -1.92 -11.75 9.92
CA LEU A 242 -2.83 -12.49 9.04
C LEU A 242 -2.10 -13.61 8.27
N ASP A 243 -0.85 -13.39 7.84
CA ASP A 243 0.01 -14.38 7.20
C ASP A 243 0.38 -15.52 8.16
N ASP A 244 0.60 -15.20 9.43
CA ASP A 244 0.83 -16.18 10.48
C ASP A 244 -0.45 -17.00 10.83
N GLU A 245 -1.63 -16.41 10.70
CA GLU A 245 -2.91 -17.04 11.03
C GLU A 245 -3.47 -17.93 9.91
N HIS A 246 -3.18 -17.61 8.63
CA HIS A 246 -3.76 -18.27 7.46
C HIS A 246 -2.69 -18.84 6.52
N GLU A 247 -2.57 -20.17 6.48
CA GLU A 247 -1.59 -20.89 5.64
C GLU A 247 -1.69 -20.55 4.13
N ASN A 248 -2.83 -20.04 3.68
CA ASN A 248 -3.11 -19.65 2.31
C ASN A 248 -3.13 -18.12 2.08
N PHE A 249 -2.70 -17.34 3.05
CA PHE A 249 -2.42 -15.93 2.85
C PHE A 249 -0.91 -15.71 2.77
N HIS A 250 -0.47 -14.92 1.81
CA HIS A 250 0.94 -14.69 1.54
C HIS A 250 1.19 -13.19 1.44
N PHE A 251 1.82 -12.62 2.46
CA PHE A 251 2.17 -11.21 2.50
C PHE A 251 3.60 -10.97 1.99
N VAL A 252 3.72 -10.23 0.89
CA VAL A 252 5.00 -9.92 0.25
C VAL A 252 5.20 -8.40 0.19
N PRO A 253 5.70 -7.78 1.27
CA PRO A 253 6.05 -6.37 1.27
C PRO A 253 7.35 -6.12 0.49
N THR A 254 7.41 -5.00 -0.26
CA THR A 254 8.60 -4.56 -1.00
C THR A 254 8.92 -3.11 -0.74
N CYS A 255 10.20 -2.79 -0.45
CA CYS A 255 10.66 -1.47 -0.07
C CYS A 255 11.81 -0.99 -0.96
N SER A 256 11.52 -0.13 -1.94
CA SER A 256 12.47 0.25 -2.98
C SER A 256 13.65 1.14 -2.54
N ARG A 257 13.67 1.63 -1.29
CA ARG A 257 14.72 2.51 -0.75
C ARG A 257 15.20 2.12 0.64
N GLU A 258 14.70 1.04 1.20
CA GLU A 258 15.01 0.65 2.58
C GLU A 258 16.46 0.12 2.73
N GLU A 259 17.09 -0.34 1.67
CA GLU A 259 18.49 -0.78 1.64
C GLU A 259 19.49 0.24 2.21
N TYR A 260 19.12 1.52 2.25
CA TYR A 260 19.99 2.61 2.73
C TYR A 260 19.77 2.98 4.20
N LEU A 261 18.70 2.53 4.84
CA LEU A 261 18.36 2.99 6.18
C LEU A 261 18.33 1.88 7.23
N THR A 262 17.87 0.69 6.88
CA THR A 262 17.68 -0.40 7.85
C THR A 262 18.26 -1.72 7.34
N ASP A 263 18.28 -2.72 8.20
CA ASP A 263 18.60 -4.09 7.85
C ASP A 263 17.36 -4.77 7.23
N TRP A 264 16.92 -4.24 6.08
CA TRP A 264 15.81 -4.81 5.33
C TRP A 264 16.24 -6.06 4.59
N GLU A 265 15.64 -7.19 4.92
CA GLU A 265 15.91 -8.50 4.29
C GLU A 265 14.80 -8.91 3.30
N GLY A 266 13.74 -8.09 3.16
CA GLY A 266 12.63 -8.33 2.24
C GLY A 266 12.91 -7.85 0.81
N GLU A 267 11.87 -7.88 -0.01
CA GLU A 267 11.93 -7.47 -1.41
C GLU A 267 12.24 -5.98 -1.58
N THR A 268 13.00 -5.62 -2.63
CA THR A 268 13.41 -4.24 -2.92
C THR A 268 12.99 -3.75 -4.31
N ASP A 269 12.47 -4.64 -5.15
CA ASP A 269 11.98 -4.31 -6.49
C ASP A 269 10.57 -3.69 -6.44
N TYR A 270 10.11 -3.14 -7.54
CA TYR A 270 8.71 -2.69 -7.63
C TYR A 270 7.75 -3.88 -7.63
N VAL A 271 6.51 -3.65 -7.21
CA VAL A 271 5.49 -4.70 -7.02
C VAL A 271 5.37 -5.65 -8.23
N GLN A 272 5.32 -5.15 -9.46
CA GLN A 272 5.23 -5.98 -10.67
C GLN A 272 6.51 -6.81 -10.93
N GLN A 273 7.65 -6.32 -10.50
CA GLN A 273 8.94 -7.00 -10.61
C GLN A 273 9.08 -8.07 -9.51
N THR A 274 8.59 -7.76 -8.31
CA THR A 274 8.55 -8.71 -7.20
C THR A 274 7.59 -9.87 -7.49
N LEU A 275 6.42 -9.60 -8.07
CA LEU A 275 5.42 -10.62 -8.40
C LEU A 275 6.00 -11.77 -9.24
N VAL A 276 6.87 -11.46 -10.22
CA VAL A 276 7.40 -12.49 -11.14
C VAL A 276 8.31 -13.50 -10.47
N LYS A 277 8.87 -13.19 -9.29
CA LYS A 277 9.71 -14.10 -8.51
C LYS A 277 8.93 -15.27 -7.90
N TYR A 278 7.62 -15.13 -7.80
CA TYR A 278 6.71 -16.09 -7.16
C TYR A 278 5.87 -16.89 -8.16
N LEU A 279 6.17 -16.80 -9.46
CA LEU A 279 5.48 -17.52 -10.52
C LEU A 279 5.86 -19.02 -10.56
N VAL A 280 4.96 -19.81 -11.15
CA VAL A 280 5.32 -21.16 -11.60
C VAL A 280 6.31 -21.08 -12.77
N GLU A 281 7.28 -22.01 -12.84
CA GLU A 281 8.36 -22.02 -13.86
C GLU A 281 7.82 -21.85 -15.30
N ARG A 282 6.70 -22.49 -15.64
CA ARG A 282 6.11 -22.40 -16.99
C ARG A 282 5.63 -20.99 -17.38
N ALA A 283 5.31 -20.16 -16.42
CA ALA A 283 4.87 -18.78 -16.67
C ALA A 283 6.05 -17.85 -16.97
N GLU A 284 7.23 -18.17 -16.47
CA GLU A 284 8.45 -17.39 -16.73
C GLU A 284 8.85 -17.39 -18.21
N GLU A 285 8.51 -18.45 -18.96
CA GLU A 285 8.80 -18.56 -20.40
C GLU A 285 8.06 -17.52 -21.27
N ASN A 286 6.99 -16.93 -20.74
CA ASN A 286 6.12 -15.97 -21.45
C ASN A 286 6.35 -14.51 -21.03
N LEU A 287 7.28 -14.26 -20.09
CA LEU A 287 7.56 -12.90 -19.62
C LEU A 287 8.12 -12.01 -20.74
N SER A 288 7.74 -10.73 -20.69
CA SER A 288 8.41 -9.70 -21.49
C SER A 288 9.86 -9.54 -21.05
N ASP A 289 10.73 -9.09 -21.97
CA ASP A 289 12.16 -8.90 -21.69
C ASP A 289 12.37 -8.01 -20.43
N ASP A 290 11.53 -7.01 -20.22
CA ASP A 290 11.57 -6.08 -19.09
C ASP A 290 11.24 -6.73 -17.73
N LEU A 291 10.47 -7.81 -17.72
CA LEU A 291 10.11 -8.55 -16.49
C LEU A 291 11.00 -9.78 -16.27
N ALA A 292 11.49 -10.39 -17.35
CA ALA A 292 12.30 -11.62 -17.29
C ALA A 292 13.62 -11.43 -16.52
N GLU A 293 14.18 -10.21 -16.46
CA GLU A 293 15.39 -9.93 -15.69
C GLU A 293 15.18 -10.00 -14.16
N TYR A 294 13.92 -9.96 -13.71
CA TYR A 294 13.54 -10.01 -12.28
C TYR A 294 13.18 -11.42 -11.80
N THR A 295 13.26 -12.46 -12.64
CA THR A 295 13.07 -13.85 -12.22
C THR A 295 14.27 -14.35 -11.41
N THR A 296 14.42 -13.79 -10.21
CA THR A 296 15.47 -14.12 -9.26
C THR A 296 14.89 -14.86 -8.06
N GLU A 297 15.75 -15.40 -7.19
CA GLU A 297 15.29 -16.05 -5.96
C GLU A 297 14.50 -15.04 -5.10
N PRO A 298 13.28 -15.39 -4.64
CA PRO A 298 12.47 -14.52 -3.82
C PRO A 298 13.07 -14.34 -2.42
N ALA A 299 12.86 -13.17 -1.81
CA ALA A 299 13.34 -12.89 -0.47
C ALA A 299 12.54 -13.64 0.63
N TYR A 300 11.28 -13.99 0.36
CA TYR A 300 10.43 -14.74 1.29
C TYR A 300 10.33 -16.20 0.86
N ASP A 301 10.56 -17.12 1.81
CA ASP A 301 10.48 -18.57 1.61
C ASP A 301 9.02 -19.03 1.67
N ILE A 302 8.32 -18.87 0.56
CA ILE A 302 6.91 -19.25 0.38
C ILE A 302 6.86 -20.44 -0.57
N ASP A 303 6.27 -21.56 -0.14
CA ASP A 303 6.15 -22.78 -0.97
C ASP A 303 5.15 -22.62 -2.12
N ALA A 304 4.09 -21.86 -1.91
CA ALA A 304 3.07 -21.58 -2.92
C ALA A 304 3.66 -20.82 -4.12
N ARG A 305 3.08 -21.04 -5.33
CA ARG A 305 3.48 -20.35 -6.55
C ARG A 305 2.26 -19.92 -7.34
N ILE A 306 2.37 -18.74 -7.92
CA ILE A 306 1.31 -18.09 -8.70
C ILE A 306 1.26 -18.68 -10.11
N ASP A 307 0.08 -19.20 -10.48
CA ASP A 307 -0.24 -19.61 -11.84
C ASP A 307 -1.15 -18.55 -12.50
N PRO A 308 -0.64 -17.76 -13.46
CA PRO A 308 -1.43 -16.69 -14.09
C PRO A 308 -2.73 -17.17 -14.76
N ASP A 309 -2.76 -18.42 -15.25
CA ASP A 309 -3.97 -19.00 -15.88
C ASP A 309 -5.12 -19.17 -14.87
N GLY A 310 -4.77 -19.37 -13.60
CA GLY A 310 -5.70 -19.57 -12.48
C GLY A 310 -5.78 -18.37 -11.53
N LEU A 311 -5.42 -17.15 -11.95
CA LEU A 311 -5.34 -15.97 -11.09
C LEU A 311 -6.44 -14.95 -11.36
N GLU A 312 -6.90 -14.27 -10.32
CA GLU A 312 -7.61 -13.00 -10.40
C GLU A 312 -6.80 -11.91 -9.69
N VAL A 313 -6.76 -10.72 -10.27
CA VAL A 313 -5.87 -9.62 -9.85
C VAL A 313 -6.67 -8.38 -9.47
N TYR A 314 -6.36 -7.81 -8.32
CA TYR A 314 -6.86 -6.52 -7.84
C TYR A 314 -5.70 -5.56 -7.64
N ALA A 315 -5.65 -4.46 -8.38
CA ALA A 315 -4.55 -3.51 -8.29
C ALA A 315 -5.04 -2.12 -7.88
N CYS A 316 -4.42 -1.51 -6.85
CA CYS A 316 -4.76 -0.16 -6.43
C CYS A 316 -3.53 0.65 -6.02
N GLY A 317 -3.51 1.92 -6.39
CA GLY A 317 -2.41 2.84 -6.11
C GLY A 317 -2.43 4.08 -6.98
N VAL A 318 -1.28 4.75 -7.12
CA VAL A 318 -1.14 5.93 -8.00
C VAL A 318 -1.34 5.50 -9.46
N ASN A 319 -2.05 6.31 -10.25
CA ASN A 319 -2.41 6.01 -11.65
C ASN A 319 -1.26 5.43 -12.50
N ALA A 320 -0.06 6.02 -12.41
CA ALA A 320 1.10 5.54 -13.19
C ALA A 320 1.52 4.12 -12.79
N MET A 321 1.49 3.80 -11.49
CA MET A 321 1.87 2.49 -10.98
C MET A 321 0.80 1.44 -11.26
N VAL A 322 -0.47 1.77 -11.07
CA VAL A 322 -1.60 0.87 -11.37
C VAL A 322 -1.60 0.48 -12.85
N SER A 323 -1.28 1.41 -13.76
CA SER A 323 -1.16 1.09 -15.19
C SER A 323 -0.05 0.07 -15.48
N MET A 324 1.08 0.15 -14.76
CA MET A 324 2.17 -0.83 -14.86
C MET A 324 1.76 -2.19 -14.28
N LEU A 325 1.10 -2.20 -13.11
CA LEU A 325 0.62 -3.44 -12.47
C LEU A 325 -0.39 -4.18 -13.34
N ALA A 326 -1.40 -3.46 -13.87
CA ALA A 326 -2.39 -4.04 -14.77
C ALA A 326 -1.75 -4.48 -16.12
N GLY A 327 -0.72 -3.77 -16.59
CA GLY A 327 0.08 -4.15 -17.74
C GLY A 327 0.81 -5.47 -17.50
N ALA A 328 1.52 -5.58 -16.38
CA ALA A 328 2.23 -6.79 -16.00
C ALA A 328 1.31 -8.01 -15.88
N ALA A 329 0.14 -7.86 -15.23
CA ALA A 329 -0.85 -8.94 -15.14
C ALA A 329 -1.30 -9.45 -16.51
N ARG A 330 -1.50 -8.56 -17.49
CA ARG A 330 -1.82 -8.95 -18.88
C ARG A 330 -0.65 -9.60 -19.60
N ASP A 331 0.56 -9.09 -19.41
CA ASP A 331 1.77 -9.67 -20.00
C ASP A 331 2.03 -11.10 -19.47
N LEU A 332 1.64 -11.36 -18.21
CA LEU A 332 1.65 -12.69 -17.60
C LEU A 332 0.55 -13.61 -18.16
N GLY A 333 -0.39 -13.09 -18.92
CA GLY A 333 -1.49 -13.86 -19.51
C GLY A 333 -2.73 -13.99 -18.63
N VAL A 334 -2.83 -13.24 -17.54
CA VAL A 334 -4.08 -13.18 -16.76
C VAL A 334 -5.19 -12.63 -17.65
N PRO A 335 -6.34 -13.35 -17.79
CA PRO A 335 -7.43 -12.88 -18.65
C PRO A 335 -7.95 -11.51 -18.19
N GLU A 336 -8.25 -10.62 -19.15
CA GLU A 336 -8.62 -9.24 -18.87
C GLU A 336 -9.83 -9.11 -17.95
N ASP A 337 -10.79 -10.05 -18.05
CA ASP A 337 -12.00 -10.12 -17.22
C ASP A 337 -11.68 -10.42 -15.73
N HIS A 338 -10.45 -10.84 -15.42
CA HIS A 338 -9.97 -11.15 -14.08
C HIS A 338 -8.91 -10.15 -13.59
N VAL A 339 -8.78 -9.00 -14.24
CA VAL A 339 -7.88 -7.91 -13.81
C VAL A 339 -8.71 -6.68 -13.47
N GLN A 340 -8.92 -6.45 -12.20
CA GLN A 340 -9.62 -5.27 -11.67
C GLN A 340 -8.59 -4.25 -11.16
N TYR A 341 -8.80 -2.97 -11.43
CA TYR A 341 -7.88 -1.95 -10.94
C TYR A 341 -8.53 -0.59 -10.74
N GLU A 342 -8.05 0.14 -9.74
CA GLU A 342 -8.43 1.52 -9.47
C GLU A 342 -7.19 2.37 -9.21
N GLY A 343 -7.05 3.47 -9.96
CA GLY A 343 -5.96 4.42 -9.80
C GLY A 343 -6.42 5.76 -9.24
N TYR A 344 -5.58 6.42 -8.43
CA TYR A 344 -5.83 7.75 -7.91
C TYR A 344 -4.60 8.67 -8.13
N GLY A 345 -4.81 10.02 -8.06
CA GLY A 345 -3.78 11.05 -8.20
C GLY A 345 -3.86 11.86 -9.49
#